data_8787d2d8e773263bd9aab4693af49cc2
#
_entry.id   8787d2d8e773263bd9aab4693af49cc2
#
_cell.length_a   1.000
_cell.length_b   1.000
_cell.length_c   1.000
_cell.angle_alpha   90.00
_cell.angle_beta   90.00
_cell.angle_gamma   90.00
#
_symmetry.space_group_name_H-M   'P 1'
#
loop_
_entity.id
_entity.type
_entity.pdbx_description
1 polymer ?
#
loop_
_entity_poly.entity_id
_entity_poly.type
_entity_poly.pdbx_seq_one_letter_code
_entity_poly.pdbx_strand_id
1 'polypeptide(L)'
;MNIHATVDNFKNERCRIISLDKEASLSAWLEKVCFWELLMIIGQLEGNTGFGINDYIDKMETRKVTRLTVQRFIKSRIIEGDPIEIKGTKKSRKTLVLSQNLMNTLDVYFGELSI
;
A
#
# COMPACT_ATOMS: atom_id res chain seq x y z
N MET A 1 -2.84 27.31 18.36
CA MET A 1 -3.28 25.90 18.19
C MET A 1 -4.36 25.57 19.21
N ASN A 2 -5.43 24.95 18.79
CA ASN A 2 -6.50 24.50 19.69
C ASN A 2 -6.16 23.09 20.19
N ILE A 3 -5.85 22.94 21.47
CA ILE A 3 -5.47 21.67 22.09
C ILE A 3 -6.59 20.63 21.98
N HIS A 4 -7.84 21.04 22.16
CA HIS A 4 -8.99 20.12 22.05
C HIS A 4 -9.12 19.55 20.64
N ALA A 5 -8.96 20.38 19.61
CA ALA A 5 -8.96 19.90 18.22
C ALA A 5 -7.82 18.92 17.96
N THR A 6 -6.66 19.17 18.53
CA THR A 6 -5.50 18.27 18.42
C THR A 6 -5.76 16.93 19.09
N VAL A 7 -6.35 16.95 20.30
CA VAL A 7 -6.73 15.71 21.01
C VAL A 7 -7.74 14.90 20.21
N ASP A 8 -8.74 15.56 19.63
CA ASP A 8 -9.74 14.89 18.78
C ASP A 8 -9.09 14.27 17.54
N ASN A 9 -8.08 14.93 16.95
CA ASN A 9 -7.35 14.40 15.81
C ASN A 9 -6.58 13.12 16.17
N PHE A 10 -5.95 13.09 17.34
CA PHE A 10 -5.28 11.87 17.83
C PHE A 10 -6.29 10.73 18.02
N LYS A 11 -7.43 11.03 18.61
CA LYS A 11 -8.49 10.05 18.83
C LYS A 11 -9.00 9.49 17.50
N ASN A 12 -9.28 10.36 16.54
CA ASN A 12 -9.78 9.97 15.23
C ASN A 12 -8.75 9.11 14.46
N GLU A 13 -7.48 9.49 14.52
CA GLU A 13 -6.41 8.73 13.89
C GLU A 13 -6.24 7.35 14.53
N ARG A 14 -6.34 7.29 15.86
CA ARG A 14 -6.30 6.00 16.57
C ARG A 14 -7.43 5.08 16.12
N CYS A 15 -8.63 5.63 15.96
CA CYS A 15 -9.78 4.86 15.46
C CYS A 15 -9.56 4.35 14.04
N ARG A 16 -8.96 5.18 13.17
CA ARG A 16 -8.62 4.76 11.80
C ARG A 16 -7.62 3.61 11.79
N ILE A 17 -6.56 3.71 12.59
CA ILE A 17 -5.52 2.66 12.69
C ILE A 17 -6.16 1.35 13.13
N ILE A 18 -7.03 1.39 14.13
CA ILE A 18 -7.74 0.19 14.62
C ILE A 18 -8.60 -0.42 13.50
N SER A 19 -9.31 0.41 12.75
CA SER A 19 -10.15 -0.05 11.64
C SER A 19 -9.30 -0.67 10.53
N LEU A 20 -8.17 -0.04 10.18
CA LEU A 20 -7.24 -0.56 9.17
C LEU A 20 -6.64 -1.90 9.57
N ASP A 21 -6.27 -2.03 10.85
CA ASP A 21 -5.68 -3.28 11.36
C ASP A 21 -6.66 -4.45 11.26
N LYS A 22 -7.95 -4.18 11.39
CA LYS A 22 -9.00 -5.19 11.28
C LYS A 22 -9.25 -5.62 9.83
N GLU A 23 -8.86 -4.81 8.85
CA GLU A 23 -8.98 -5.15 7.44
C GLU A 23 -7.84 -6.09 7.05
N ALA A 24 -8.15 -7.36 6.84
CA ALA A 24 -7.17 -8.38 6.49
C ALA A 24 -6.33 -8.02 5.26
N SER A 25 -6.96 -7.33 4.28
CA SER A 25 -6.28 -6.91 3.06
C SER A 25 -5.23 -5.82 3.27
N LEU A 26 -5.31 -5.06 4.36
CA LEU A 26 -4.40 -3.95 4.65
C LEU A 26 -3.40 -4.24 5.76
N SER A 27 -3.70 -5.16 6.68
CA SER A 27 -2.90 -5.37 7.89
C SER A 27 -1.44 -5.67 7.61
N ALA A 28 -1.13 -6.47 6.60
CA ALA A 28 0.24 -6.80 6.24
C ALA A 28 1.03 -5.57 5.75
N TRP A 29 0.38 -4.67 5.02
CA TRP A 29 1.00 -3.45 4.50
C TRP A 29 1.30 -2.44 5.60
N LEU A 30 0.61 -2.54 6.74
CA LEU A 30 0.80 -1.65 7.89
C LEU A 30 1.93 -2.10 8.82
N GLU A 31 2.54 -3.26 8.59
CA GLU A 31 3.61 -3.78 9.44
C GLU A 31 4.84 -2.86 9.46
N LYS A 32 5.13 -2.22 8.34
CA LYS A 32 6.26 -1.28 8.20
C LYS A 32 5.83 -0.06 7.37
N VAL A 33 6.37 1.09 7.71
CA VAL A 33 6.12 2.33 6.96
C VAL A 33 6.47 2.13 5.48
N CYS A 34 7.59 1.47 5.18
CA CYS A 34 8.00 1.27 3.80
C CYS A 34 7.03 0.36 3.02
N PHE A 35 6.35 -0.56 3.67
CA PHE A 35 5.34 -1.39 3.02
C PHE A 35 4.08 -0.57 2.69
N TRP A 36 3.70 0.34 3.57
CA TRP A 36 2.60 1.27 3.30
C TRP A 36 2.95 2.19 2.13
N GLU A 37 4.18 2.73 2.12
CA GLU A 37 4.68 3.52 1.00
C GLU A 37 4.65 2.73 -0.31
N LEU A 38 5.07 1.47 -0.28
CA LEU A 38 5.05 0.59 -1.45
C LEU A 38 3.64 0.44 -2.02
N LEU A 39 2.64 0.24 -1.15
CA LEU A 39 1.24 0.16 -1.57
C LEU A 39 0.81 1.46 -2.26
N MET A 40 1.20 2.60 -1.71
CA MET A 40 0.89 3.91 -2.30
C MET A 40 1.53 4.07 -3.68
N ILE A 41 2.77 3.61 -3.84
CA ILE A 41 3.48 3.65 -5.13
C ILE A 41 2.77 2.78 -6.16
N ILE A 42 2.41 1.56 -5.80
CA ILE A 42 1.69 0.64 -6.70
C ILE A 42 0.36 1.27 -7.13
N GLY A 43 -0.40 1.81 -6.19
CA GLY A 43 -1.66 2.47 -6.48
C GLY A 43 -1.51 3.70 -7.36
N GLN A 44 -0.46 4.49 -7.15
CA GLN A 44 -0.16 5.69 -7.92
C GLN A 44 0.16 5.36 -9.39
N LEU A 45 0.76 4.20 -9.63
CA LEU A 45 1.15 3.74 -10.96
C LEU A 45 0.17 2.72 -11.54
N GLU A 46 -1.03 2.64 -10.99
CA GLU A 46 -2.06 1.66 -11.38
C GLU A 46 -2.33 1.70 -12.88
N GLY A 47 -2.30 0.53 -13.49
CA GLY A 47 -2.55 0.38 -14.92
C GLY A 47 -1.36 0.74 -15.82
N ASN A 48 -0.27 1.23 -15.28
CA ASN A 48 0.91 1.59 -16.07
C ASN A 48 1.83 0.40 -16.24
N THR A 49 1.73 -0.29 -17.38
CA THR A 49 2.53 -1.48 -17.70
C THR A 49 3.99 -1.16 -18.00
N GLY A 50 4.38 0.12 -18.03
CA GLY A 50 5.77 0.55 -18.15
C GLY A 50 6.59 0.38 -16.89
N PHE A 51 5.95 0.04 -15.76
CA PHE A 51 6.61 -0.16 -14.47
C PHE A 51 6.40 -1.58 -13.98
N GLY A 52 7.38 -2.11 -13.26
CA GLY A 52 7.33 -3.44 -12.68
C GLY A 52 7.83 -3.44 -11.25
N ILE A 53 7.93 -4.63 -10.63
CA ILE A 53 8.28 -4.80 -9.22
C ILE A 53 9.56 -4.03 -8.84
N ASN A 54 10.62 -4.15 -9.63
CA ASN A 54 11.88 -3.46 -9.32
C ASN A 54 11.74 -1.93 -9.40
N ASP A 55 10.91 -1.44 -10.31
CA ASP A 55 10.66 0.00 -10.43
C ASP A 55 9.95 0.56 -9.19
N TYR A 56 8.98 -0.18 -8.65
CA TYR A 56 8.29 0.22 -7.41
C TYR A 56 9.28 0.30 -6.25
N ILE A 57 10.16 -0.70 -6.12
CA ILE A 57 11.16 -0.74 -5.05
C ILE A 57 12.13 0.43 -5.18
N ASP A 58 12.56 0.75 -6.41
CA ASP A 58 13.48 1.86 -6.68
C ASP A 58 12.88 3.22 -6.30
N LYS A 59 11.56 3.34 -6.30
CA LYS A 59 10.87 4.58 -5.92
C LYS A 59 10.65 4.73 -4.40
N MET A 60 10.87 3.68 -3.62
CA MET A 60 10.69 3.73 -2.16
C MET A 60 11.72 4.64 -1.51
N GLU A 61 11.26 5.56 -0.68
CA GLU A 61 12.11 6.51 0.04
C GLU A 61 12.23 6.18 1.53
N THR A 62 11.31 5.38 2.08
CA THR A 62 11.30 5.02 3.50
C THR A 62 11.90 3.64 3.78
N ARG A 63 12.49 3.02 2.78
CA ARG A 63 13.00 1.65 2.88
C ARG A 63 14.20 1.55 3.83
N LYS A 64 14.06 0.73 4.86
CA LYS A 64 15.10 0.40 5.84
C LYS A 64 15.42 -1.10 5.84
N VAL A 65 14.88 -1.83 4.89
CA VAL A 65 15.12 -3.27 4.69
C VAL A 65 15.74 -3.51 3.32
N THR A 66 16.30 -4.69 3.12
CA THR A 66 16.93 -5.03 1.84
C THR A 66 15.90 -5.16 0.73
N ARG A 67 16.36 -4.99 -0.51
CA ARG A 67 15.53 -5.25 -1.69
C ARG A 67 14.93 -6.65 -1.66
N LEU A 68 15.71 -7.65 -1.26
CA LEU A 68 15.25 -9.03 -1.18
C LEU A 68 14.07 -9.17 -0.20
N THR A 69 14.13 -8.49 0.94
CA THR A 69 13.04 -8.49 1.91
C THR A 69 11.75 -7.93 1.30
N VAL A 70 11.86 -6.83 0.54
CA VAL A 70 10.70 -6.23 -0.14
C VAL A 70 10.16 -7.18 -1.21
N GLN A 71 11.03 -7.78 -2.00
CA GLN A 71 10.64 -8.74 -3.05
C GLN A 71 9.88 -9.93 -2.44
N ARG A 72 10.35 -10.44 -1.32
CA ARG A 72 9.69 -11.54 -0.60
C ARG A 72 8.33 -11.12 -0.07
N PHE A 73 8.22 -9.90 0.45
CA PHE A 73 6.95 -9.36 0.91
C PHE A 73 5.94 -9.26 -0.23
N ILE A 74 6.34 -8.68 -1.36
CA ILE A 74 5.50 -8.57 -2.56
C ILE A 74 5.02 -9.96 -3.00
N LYS A 75 5.93 -10.93 -3.05
CA LYS A 75 5.61 -12.30 -3.45
C LYS A 75 4.55 -12.92 -2.54
N SER A 76 4.68 -12.72 -1.23
CA SER A 76 3.69 -13.22 -0.27
C SER A 76 2.32 -12.57 -0.48
N ARG A 77 2.29 -11.27 -0.81
CA ARG A 77 1.04 -10.57 -1.07
C ARG A 77 0.38 -11.01 -2.37
N ILE A 78 1.17 -11.30 -3.40
CA ILE A 78 0.64 -11.86 -4.66
C ILE A 78 0.01 -13.23 -4.41
N ILE A 79 0.62 -14.07 -3.61
CA ILE A 79 0.07 -15.39 -3.23
C ILE A 79 -1.28 -15.23 -2.53
N GLU A 80 -1.42 -14.21 -1.68
CA GLU A 80 -2.68 -13.91 -0.99
C GLU A 80 -3.73 -13.23 -1.90
N GLY A 81 -3.36 -12.94 -3.14
CA GLY A 81 -4.28 -12.36 -4.13
C GLY A 81 -4.28 -10.84 -4.19
N ASP A 82 -3.38 -10.17 -3.48
CA ASP A 82 -3.38 -8.72 -3.42
C ASP A 82 -1.96 -8.15 -3.21
N PRO A 83 -1.30 -7.58 -4.19
CA PRO A 83 -1.78 -7.21 -5.53
C PRO A 83 -1.85 -8.38 -6.51
N ILE A 84 -2.34 -8.10 -7.71
CA ILE A 84 -2.40 -9.05 -8.80
C ILE A 84 -1.26 -8.74 -9.76
N GLU A 85 -0.51 -9.79 -10.16
CA GLU A 85 0.56 -9.66 -11.14
C GLU A 85 -0.01 -9.73 -12.54
N ILE A 86 0.35 -8.76 -13.38
CA ILE A 86 0.03 -8.77 -14.81
C ILE A 86 1.31 -8.65 -15.63
N LYS A 87 1.22 -9.03 -16.89
CA LYS A 87 2.36 -8.93 -17.81
C LYS A 87 2.62 -7.45 -18.14
N GLY A 88 3.87 -7.01 -17.92
CA GLY A 88 4.30 -5.67 -18.29
C GLY A 88 4.61 -5.52 -19.77
N THR A 89 5.00 -4.31 -20.17
CA THR A 89 5.39 -3.99 -21.55
C THR A 89 6.55 -4.82 -22.04
N LYS A 90 7.52 -5.10 -21.18
CA LYS A 90 8.66 -5.99 -21.48
C LYS A 90 8.40 -7.37 -20.90
N LYS A 91 8.87 -8.40 -21.60
CA LYS A 91 8.66 -9.81 -21.23
C LYS A 91 9.07 -10.14 -19.78
N SER A 92 10.15 -9.52 -19.30
CA SER A 92 10.65 -9.73 -17.92
C SER A 92 10.03 -8.82 -16.89
N ARG A 93 9.16 -7.89 -17.29
CA ARG A 93 8.53 -6.91 -16.38
C ARG A 93 7.25 -7.46 -15.81
N LYS A 94 7.16 -7.45 -14.49
CA LYS A 94 5.98 -7.91 -13.75
C LYS A 94 5.30 -6.69 -13.13
N THR A 95 4.26 -6.22 -13.79
CA THR A 95 3.45 -5.09 -13.33
C THR A 95 2.44 -5.58 -12.31
N LEU A 96 2.19 -4.76 -11.29
CA LEU A 96 1.21 -5.06 -10.24
C LEU A 96 0.00 -4.15 -10.37
N VAL A 97 -1.17 -4.72 -10.17
CA VAL A 97 -2.43 -3.97 -10.06
C VAL A 97 -3.11 -4.37 -8.75
N LEU A 98 -3.76 -3.42 -8.10
CA LEU A 98 -4.48 -3.70 -6.87
C LEU A 98 -5.81 -4.39 -7.20
N SER A 99 -6.22 -5.33 -6.34
CA SER A 99 -7.52 -5.97 -6.49
C SER A 99 -8.63 -4.93 -6.33
N GLN A 100 -9.79 -5.19 -6.91
CA GLN A 100 -10.94 -4.30 -6.77
C GLN A 100 -11.33 -4.13 -5.30
N ASN A 101 -11.25 -5.20 -4.53
CA ASN A 101 -11.55 -5.18 -3.11
C ASN A 101 -10.61 -4.24 -2.34
N LEU A 102 -9.31 -4.32 -2.60
CA LEU A 102 -8.32 -3.44 -1.98
C LEU A 102 -8.52 -1.98 -2.41
N MET A 103 -8.79 -1.75 -3.69
CA MET A 103 -9.10 -0.41 -4.19
C MET A 103 -10.31 0.19 -3.49
N ASN A 104 -11.37 -0.59 -3.30
CA ASN A 104 -12.57 -0.13 -2.60
C ASN A 104 -12.28 0.21 -1.14
N THR A 105 -11.49 -0.62 -0.46
CA THR A 105 -11.08 -0.39 0.94
C THR A 105 -10.27 0.90 1.07
N LEU A 106 -9.34 1.14 0.15
CA LEU A 106 -8.51 2.35 0.14
C LEU A 106 -9.34 3.59 -0.19
N ASP A 107 -10.32 3.49 -1.08
CA ASP A 107 -11.22 4.60 -1.40
C ASP A 107 -11.99 5.05 -0.15
N VAL A 108 -12.48 4.11 0.66
CA VAL A 108 -13.16 4.41 1.91
C VAL A 108 -12.20 5.14 2.86
N TYR A 109 -10.99 4.62 3.02
CA TYR A 109 -9.97 5.22 3.87
C TYR A 109 -9.64 6.66 3.43
N PHE A 110 -9.39 6.87 2.15
CA PHE A 110 -9.08 8.20 1.62
C PHE A 110 -10.26 9.16 1.73
N GLY A 111 -11.47 8.65 1.56
CA GLY A 111 -12.69 9.44 1.77
C GLY A 111 -12.82 9.94 3.20
N GLU A 112 -12.49 9.10 4.19
CA GLU A 112 -12.47 9.49 5.60
C GLU A 112 -11.42 10.57 5.89
N LEU A 113 -10.28 10.55 5.22
CA LEU A 113 -9.24 11.58 5.36
C LEU A 113 -9.66 12.93 4.80
N SER A 114 -10.58 12.95 3.84
CA SER A 114 -11.02 14.17 3.15
C SER A 114 -12.10 14.96 3.90
N ILE A 115 -12.64 14.41 4.96
CA ILE A 115 -13.73 15.03 5.75
C ILE A 115 -13.21 16.03 6.77
#